data_4b16a16fc0215de5061834429d1c79bc
#
_entry.id   4b16a16fc0215de5061834429d1c79bc
#
_cell.length_a   1.000
_cell.length_b   1.000
_cell.length_c   1.000
_cell.angle_alpha   90.00
_cell.angle_beta   90.00
_cell.angle_gamma   90.00
#
_symmetry.space_group_name_H-M   'P 1'
#
loop_
_entity.id
_entity.type
_entity.pdbx_description
1 polymer ?
#
loop_
_entity_poly.entity_id
_entity_poly.type
_entity_poly.pdbx_seq_one_letter_code
_entity_poly.pdbx_strand_id
1 'polypeptide(L)'
;MSHLYLQPMPRSYVKKEATKFFLGTNTEIILSSQCNSQDLESALLLQQQLHELIGFRLSVTKCFERNYSTPSIRFIKVDELEEEAYDLIIEETYIEIKATTSKGLFYGTQTLLQIIKNEGVELSGVEIKDCPYFRNRGFYHDVTRGKVPILETLKSLVDKLAHYKINQLQLYIEHSFAFTGFSEIWYDKDPLTAEEILLLDDYCQKRHVELVPSFALFGHLYEVLRSESYKHLCELDDESEFSFYDRMAHHTLDVSNEASLELVEKMMADVLPLFSSKKFNIGCDETFDLGKGKSHHLLNTLNDGELYVEFLNKIIQIAKNHDKDVLFWGDVVLRYEHL
;
A
#
# COMPACT_ATOMS: atom_id res chain seq x y z
N MET A 1 3.42 -0.50 37.62
CA MET A 1 3.23 0.56 36.57
C MET A 1 2.88 -0.17 35.30
N SER A 2 1.65 -0.08 34.83
CA SER A 2 1.29 -0.61 33.51
C SER A 2 1.98 0.22 32.44
N HIS A 3 2.94 -0.36 31.75
CA HIS A 3 3.50 0.27 30.56
C HIS A 3 2.41 0.28 29.47
N LEU A 4 2.10 1.45 28.97
CA LEU A 4 1.24 1.60 27.80
C LEU A 4 2.00 1.09 26.57
N TYR A 5 1.51 0.03 25.94
CA TYR A 5 2.13 -0.54 24.75
C TYR A 5 1.58 0.14 23.51
N LEU A 6 2.33 1.10 22.98
CA LEU A 6 2.03 1.78 21.70
C LEU A 6 3.00 1.32 20.62
N GLN A 7 2.48 1.03 19.44
CA GLN A 7 3.28 0.63 18.27
C GLN A 7 2.82 1.39 17.02
N PRO A 8 3.73 2.08 16.34
CA PRO A 8 5.09 2.39 16.78
C PRO A 8 5.11 3.27 18.04
N MET A 9 6.21 3.20 18.80
CA MET A 9 6.40 4.06 19.98
C MET A 9 6.45 5.53 19.54
N PRO A 10 5.65 6.45 20.12
CA PRO A 10 5.68 7.86 19.80
C PRO A 10 7.04 8.50 20.12
N ARG A 11 7.39 9.57 19.41
CA ARG A 11 8.62 10.33 19.66
C ARG A 11 8.68 10.97 21.05
N SER A 12 7.54 11.40 21.57
CA SER A 12 7.42 11.96 22.92
C SER A 12 6.16 11.42 23.59
N TYR A 13 6.29 11.01 24.84
CA TYR A 13 5.21 10.48 25.65
C TYR A 13 5.39 10.95 27.08
N VAL A 14 4.42 11.70 27.62
CA VAL A 14 4.40 12.18 29.01
C VAL A 14 3.08 11.73 29.65
N LYS A 15 3.18 10.91 30.70
CA LYS A 15 2.03 10.46 31.47
C LYS A 15 1.66 11.50 32.53
N LYS A 16 0.36 11.77 32.70
CA LYS A 16 -0.23 12.63 33.74
C LYS A 16 -0.90 11.73 34.78
N GLU A 17 -0.17 11.30 35.80
CA GLU A 17 -0.60 10.23 36.72
C GLU A 17 -1.90 10.50 37.48
N ALA A 18 -2.19 11.77 37.78
CA ALA A 18 -3.41 12.15 38.52
C ALA A 18 -4.62 12.36 37.62
N THR A 19 -4.45 12.42 36.31
CA THR A 19 -5.52 12.74 35.34
C THR A 19 -6.16 11.45 34.82
N LYS A 20 -7.49 11.41 34.82
CA LYS A 20 -8.28 10.30 34.25
C LYS A 20 -9.40 10.85 33.39
N PHE A 21 -9.57 10.29 32.19
CA PHE A 21 -10.72 10.54 31.33
C PHE A 21 -11.64 9.32 31.33
N PHE A 22 -12.93 9.54 31.56
CA PHE A 22 -13.95 8.48 31.50
C PHE A 22 -14.72 8.54 30.19
N LEU A 23 -14.52 7.57 29.34
CA LEU A 23 -15.22 7.41 28.07
C LEU A 23 -16.62 6.83 28.35
N GLY A 24 -17.65 7.63 28.15
CA GLY A 24 -19.04 7.26 28.45
C GLY A 24 -19.99 7.53 27.28
N THR A 25 -21.24 7.12 27.41
CA THR A 25 -22.30 7.31 26.39
C THR A 25 -22.61 8.77 26.08
N ASN A 26 -22.24 9.69 26.98
CA ASN A 26 -22.38 11.14 26.81
C ASN A 26 -21.12 11.81 26.21
N THR A 27 -20.09 11.03 25.87
CA THR A 27 -18.90 11.55 25.17
C THR A 27 -19.26 11.80 23.71
N GLU A 28 -18.86 12.95 23.17
CA GLU A 28 -19.05 13.31 21.76
C GLU A 28 -17.72 13.32 21.00
N ILE A 29 -17.74 12.92 19.74
CA ILE A 29 -16.64 13.14 18.79
C ILE A 29 -16.91 14.45 18.08
N ILE A 30 -16.02 15.44 18.22
CA ILE A 30 -16.22 16.79 17.71
C ILE A 30 -15.14 17.14 16.69
N LEU A 31 -15.57 17.50 15.50
CA LEU A 31 -14.71 18.07 14.47
C LEU A 31 -14.68 19.60 14.62
N SER A 32 -13.50 20.20 14.60
CA SER A 32 -13.36 21.66 14.50
C SER A 32 -13.93 22.17 13.18
N SER A 33 -14.28 23.47 13.13
CA SER A 33 -14.84 24.07 11.93
C SER A 33 -13.94 23.98 10.68
N GLN A 34 -12.64 23.82 10.86
CA GLN A 34 -11.64 23.69 9.80
C GLN A 34 -11.49 22.27 9.25
N CYS A 35 -12.07 21.27 9.92
CA CYS A 35 -12.04 19.87 9.45
C CYS A 35 -12.80 19.71 8.13
N ASN A 36 -12.35 18.79 7.29
CA ASN A 36 -12.93 18.48 5.97
C ASN A 36 -13.59 17.08 5.94
N SER A 37 -13.96 16.60 4.75
CA SER A 37 -14.58 15.28 4.56
C SER A 37 -13.69 14.11 4.95
N GLN A 38 -12.39 14.17 4.71
CA GLN A 38 -11.44 13.12 5.11
C GLN A 38 -11.31 13.02 6.63
N ASP A 39 -11.37 14.17 7.33
CA ASP A 39 -11.38 14.20 8.79
C ASP A 39 -12.68 13.58 9.36
N LEU A 40 -13.82 13.80 8.67
CA LEU A 40 -15.09 13.15 9.02
C LEU A 40 -14.98 11.62 8.83
N GLU A 41 -14.36 11.14 7.75
CA GLU A 41 -14.14 9.70 7.55
C GLU A 41 -13.31 9.09 8.70
N SER A 42 -12.27 9.78 9.14
CA SER A 42 -11.45 9.36 10.30
C SER A 42 -12.27 9.33 11.60
N ALA A 43 -13.16 10.32 11.81
CA ALA A 43 -14.04 10.36 12.98
C ALA A 43 -15.11 9.27 12.95
N LEU A 44 -15.66 8.94 11.78
CA LEU A 44 -16.63 7.85 11.61
C LEU A 44 -15.97 6.48 11.79
N LEU A 45 -14.73 6.31 11.32
CA LEU A 45 -13.95 5.10 11.57
C LEU A 45 -13.66 4.93 13.08
N LEU A 46 -13.27 6.01 13.77
CA LEU A 46 -13.13 6.00 15.24
C LEU A 46 -14.43 5.61 15.92
N GLN A 47 -15.56 6.21 15.51
CA GLN A 47 -16.89 5.89 16.06
C GLN A 47 -17.22 4.41 15.92
N GLN A 48 -16.97 3.83 14.73
CA GLN A 48 -17.22 2.42 14.45
C GLN A 48 -16.35 1.52 15.33
N GLN A 49 -15.05 1.77 15.35
CA GLN A 49 -14.10 0.95 16.12
C GLN A 49 -14.34 1.05 17.63
N LEU A 50 -14.73 2.23 18.12
CA LEU A 50 -15.14 2.38 19.50
C LEU A 50 -16.41 1.58 19.81
N HIS A 51 -17.41 1.61 18.93
CA HIS A 51 -18.61 0.79 19.10
C HIS A 51 -18.27 -0.71 19.21
N GLU A 52 -17.37 -1.19 18.40
CA GLU A 52 -16.89 -2.58 18.44
C GLU A 52 -16.13 -2.91 19.73
N LEU A 53 -15.34 -1.96 20.26
CA LEU A 53 -14.51 -2.18 21.45
C LEU A 53 -15.28 -2.03 22.76
N ILE A 54 -16.17 -1.07 22.87
CA ILE A 54 -16.82 -0.65 24.13
C ILE A 54 -18.34 -0.81 24.12
N GLY A 55 -18.97 -1.20 23.00
CA GLY A 55 -20.37 -1.59 22.89
C GLY A 55 -21.38 -0.45 22.77
N PHE A 56 -20.97 0.82 22.78
CA PHE A 56 -21.86 1.97 22.55
C PHE A 56 -21.33 2.92 21.50
N ARG A 57 -22.26 3.59 20.79
CA ARG A 57 -21.93 4.47 19.68
C ARG A 57 -21.94 5.93 20.14
N LEU A 58 -20.82 6.62 19.94
CA LEU A 58 -20.70 8.05 20.23
C LEU A 58 -21.33 8.88 19.10
N SER A 59 -21.88 10.07 19.46
CA SER A 59 -22.31 11.04 18.43
C SER A 59 -21.09 11.70 17.76
N VAL A 60 -21.24 12.07 16.49
CA VAL A 60 -20.26 12.87 15.75
C VAL A 60 -20.90 14.20 15.39
N THR A 61 -20.22 15.30 15.70
CA THR A 61 -20.68 16.65 15.38
C THR A 61 -19.54 17.53 14.86
N LYS A 62 -19.87 18.70 14.34
CA LYS A 62 -18.90 19.71 13.90
C LYS A 62 -19.32 21.08 14.42
N CYS A 63 -18.41 21.79 15.07
CA CYS A 63 -18.71 23.11 15.61
C CYS A 63 -17.48 24.02 15.73
N PHE A 64 -17.70 25.29 16.08
CA PHE A 64 -16.63 26.21 16.44
C PHE A 64 -16.04 25.86 17.81
N GLU A 65 -14.75 26.06 18.01
CA GLU A 65 -14.01 25.71 19.24
C GLU A 65 -14.64 26.23 20.53
N ARG A 66 -15.21 27.43 20.50
CA ARG A 66 -15.93 28.03 21.65
C ARG A 66 -17.17 27.23 22.12
N ASN A 67 -17.64 26.30 21.29
CA ASN A 67 -18.84 25.52 21.52
C ASN A 67 -18.54 24.03 21.84
N TYR A 68 -17.29 23.69 22.13
CA TYR A 68 -16.97 22.30 22.46
C TYR A 68 -17.68 21.87 23.75
N SER A 69 -18.43 20.76 23.65
CA SER A 69 -19.02 20.08 24.80
C SER A 69 -17.98 19.29 25.59
N THR A 70 -18.33 18.83 26.77
CA THR A 70 -17.55 17.93 27.62
C THR A 70 -18.45 16.86 28.23
N PRO A 71 -18.01 15.60 28.31
CA PRO A 71 -16.74 15.05 27.80
C PRO A 71 -16.72 14.94 26.28
N SER A 72 -15.55 15.11 25.66
CA SER A 72 -15.44 15.06 24.19
C SER A 72 -14.08 14.57 23.68
N ILE A 73 -14.09 13.97 22.48
CA ILE A 73 -12.91 13.69 21.65
C ILE A 73 -12.90 14.70 20.52
N ARG A 74 -11.86 15.50 20.40
CA ARG A 74 -11.81 16.67 19.52
C ARG A 74 -10.77 16.49 18.43
N PHE A 75 -11.16 16.68 17.18
CA PHE A 75 -10.30 16.74 16.00
C PHE A 75 -10.04 18.21 15.67
N ILE A 76 -8.78 18.64 15.77
CA ILE A 76 -8.41 20.05 15.65
C ILE A 76 -7.34 20.21 14.57
N LYS A 77 -7.62 21.07 13.59
CA LYS A 77 -6.61 21.49 12.61
C LYS A 77 -5.73 22.58 13.19
N VAL A 78 -4.40 22.47 12.95
CA VAL A 78 -3.38 23.45 13.33
C VAL A 78 -2.45 23.67 12.13
N ASP A 79 -1.69 24.76 12.12
CA ASP A 79 -0.89 25.17 10.93
C ASP A 79 0.60 24.80 11.04
N GLU A 80 1.08 24.33 12.20
CA GLU A 80 2.51 24.30 12.49
C GLU A 80 3.16 22.91 12.58
N LEU A 81 2.41 21.83 12.34
CA LEU A 81 2.92 20.46 12.40
C LEU A 81 3.31 19.94 11.01
N GLU A 82 4.29 19.03 10.96
CA GLU A 82 4.64 18.30 9.74
C GLU A 82 3.46 17.47 9.21
N GLU A 83 3.49 17.12 7.93
CA GLU A 83 2.38 16.47 7.21
C GLU A 83 1.76 15.25 7.95
N GLU A 84 2.59 14.40 8.52
CA GLU A 84 2.14 13.18 9.22
C GLU A 84 2.24 13.29 10.75
N ALA A 85 2.59 14.47 11.26
CA ALA A 85 2.69 14.71 12.70
C ALA A 85 1.33 14.93 13.34
N TYR A 86 1.25 14.60 14.64
CA TYR A 86 0.10 14.88 15.48
C TYR A 86 0.51 15.08 16.93
N ASP A 87 -0.30 15.87 17.64
CA ASP A 87 -0.33 15.94 19.10
C ASP A 87 -1.61 15.27 19.61
N LEU A 88 -1.49 14.40 20.61
CA LEU A 88 -2.60 13.76 21.30
C LEU A 88 -2.52 14.08 22.80
N ILE A 89 -3.58 14.70 23.32
CA ILE A 89 -3.69 15.09 24.73
C ILE A 89 -4.93 14.46 25.32
N ILE A 90 -4.80 13.78 26.48
CA ILE A 90 -5.90 13.27 27.28
C ILE A 90 -5.92 14.03 28.60
N GLU A 91 -7.02 14.78 28.84
CA GLU A 91 -7.33 15.51 30.07
C GLU A 91 -8.61 14.94 30.72
N GLU A 92 -8.97 15.40 31.91
CA GLU A 92 -10.15 14.91 32.66
C GLU A 92 -11.45 15.03 31.89
N THR A 93 -11.62 16.07 31.07
CA THR A 93 -12.88 16.42 30.40
C THR A 93 -12.83 16.33 28.90
N TYR A 94 -11.64 16.14 28.30
CA TYR A 94 -11.51 16.07 26.85
C TYR A 94 -10.29 15.27 26.42
N ILE A 95 -10.37 14.78 25.18
CA ILE A 95 -9.26 14.25 24.41
C ILE A 95 -9.10 15.14 23.17
N GLU A 96 -7.91 15.62 22.87
CA GLU A 96 -7.62 16.42 21.67
C GLU A 96 -6.62 15.72 20.79
N ILE A 97 -6.94 15.61 19.50
CA ILE A 97 -6.03 15.19 18.45
C ILE A 97 -5.81 16.40 17.55
N LYS A 98 -4.57 16.91 17.51
CA LYS A 98 -4.18 18.09 16.73
C LYS A 98 -3.26 17.67 15.61
N ALA A 99 -3.50 18.14 14.39
CA ALA A 99 -2.63 17.93 13.23
C ALA A 99 -2.88 18.99 12.15
N THR A 100 -1.90 19.20 11.29
CA THR A 100 -2.03 20.07 10.11
C THR A 100 -2.84 19.38 9.02
N THR A 101 -2.67 18.08 8.83
CA THR A 101 -3.30 17.31 7.75
C THR A 101 -4.32 16.29 8.28
N SER A 102 -5.17 15.80 7.38
CA SER A 102 -6.09 14.69 7.68
C SER A 102 -5.33 13.39 8.01
N LYS A 103 -4.18 13.17 7.40
CA LYS A 103 -3.31 12.03 7.67
C LYS A 103 -2.76 12.05 9.11
N GLY A 104 -2.30 13.21 9.59
CA GLY A 104 -1.87 13.38 10.98
C GLY A 104 -3.00 13.13 11.98
N LEU A 105 -4.22 13.66 11.73
CA LEU A 105 -5.40 13.38 12.55
C LEU A 105 -5.74 11.88 12.58
N PHE A 106 -5.65 11.21 11.43
CA PHE A 106 -5.85 9.78 11.33
C PHE A 106 -4.83 9.00 12.19
N TYR A 107 -3.55 9.35 12.14
CA TYR A 107 -2.51 8.67 12.94
C TYR A 107 -2.66 8.91 14.43
N GLY A 108 -3.06 10.12 14.84
CA GLY A 108 -3.45 10.40 16.22
C GLY A 108 -4.62 9.54 16.67
N THR A 109 -5.60 9.33 15.79
CA THR A 109 -6.74 8.43 16.03
C THR A 109 -6.30 6.98 16.23
N GLN A 110 -5.36 6.47 15.42
CA GLN A 110 -4.82 5.12 15.59
C GLN A 110 -4.11 4.96 16.95
N THR A 111 -3.39 5.99 17.40
CA THR A 111 -2.76 5.98 18.73
C THR A 111 -3.81 5.98 19.84
N LEU A 112 -4.86 6.80 19.74
CA LEU A 112 -5.96 6.81 20.70
C LEU A 112 -6.66 5.45 20.79
N LEU A 113 -6.90 4.80 19.68
CA LEU A 113 -7.48 3.45 19.63
C LEU A 113 -6.60 2.41 20.33
N GLN A 114 -5.29 2.50 20.18
CA GLN A 114 -4.37 1.63 20.93
C GLN A 114 -4.43 1.90 22.43
N ILE A 115 -4.53 3.15 22.88
CA ILE A 115 -4.70 3.50 24.27
C ILE A 115 -6.00 2.89 24.83
N ILE A 116 -7.11 3.09 24.12
CA ILE A 116 -8.42 2.56 24.54
C ILE A 116 -8.42 1.03 24.57
N LYS A 117 -7.77 0.38 23.61
CA LYS A 117 -7.63 -1.08 23.60
C LYS A 117 -6.84 -1.61 24.78
N ASN A 118 -5.87 -0.86 25.29
CA ASN A 118 -5.06 -1.24 26.45
C ASN A 118 -5.73 -0.92 27.79
N GLU A 119 -6.42 0.21 27.92
CA GLU A 119 -6.93 0.75 29.19
C GLU A 119 -8.46 0.62 29.35
N GLY A 120 -9.19 0.34 28.26
CA GLY A 120 -10.66 0.31 28.28
C GLY A 120 -11.28 1.71 28.29
N VAL A 121 -12.27 1.93 29.15
CA VAL A 121 -13.04 3.20 29.22
C VAL A 121 -12.48 4.22 30.21
N GLU A 122 -11.56 3.83 31.09
CA GLU A 122 -10.86 4.71 32.03
C GLU A 122 -9.46 4.98 31.53
N LEU A 123 -9.27 6.08 30.81
CA LEU A 123 -8.01 6.43 30.16
C LEU A 123 -7.13 7.28 31.07
N SER A 124 -5.86 6.93 31.14
CA SER A 124 -4.86 7.75 31.84
C SER A 124 -4.58 9.04 31.05
N GLY A 125 -4.42 10.15 31.76
CA GLY A 125 -3.99 11.41 31.15
C GLY A 125 -2.59 11.27 30.51
N VAL A 126 -2.45 11.74 29.28
CA VAL A 126 -1.19 11.71 28.52
C VAL A 126 -1.04 12.93 27.64
N GLU A 127 0.21 13.26 27.36
CA GLU A 127 0.58 14.16 26.27
C GLU A 127 1.55 13.42 25.36
N ILE A 128 1.17 13.25 24.09
CA ILE A 128 1.94 12.56 23.07
C ILE A 128 2.20 13.55 21.92
N LYS A 129 3.47 13.61 21.48
CA LYS A 129 3.85 14.27 20.22
C LYS A 129 4.56 13.26 19.35
N ASP A 130 4.07 13.08 18.16
CA ASP A 130 4.59 12.06 17.27
C ASP A 130 4.66 12.52 15.81
N CYS A 131 5.67 12.01 15.12
CA CYS A 131 5.89 12.18 13.70
C CYS A 131 6.75 11.01 13.22
N PRO A 132 6.42 10.36 12.09
CA PRO A 132 7.23 9.27 11.58
C PRO A 132 8.67 9.69 11.26
N TYR A 133 9.65 8.79 11.48
CA TYR A 133 11.03 8.99 11.04
C TYR A 133 11.19 8.76 9.53
N PHE A 134 10.45 7.79 8.98
CA PHE A 134 10.49 7.44 7.57
C PHE A 134 9.23 7.92 6.87
N ARG A 135 9.41 8.64 5.77
CA ARG A 135 8.29 9.11 4.94
C ARG A 135 7.54 7.95 4.28
N ASN A 136 8.26 6.95 3.78
CA ASN A 136 7.69 5.76 3.16
C ASN A 136 7.83 4.56 4.11
N ARG A 137 6.72 3.96 4.46
CA ARG A 137 6.62 2.77 5.32
C ARG A 137 5.75 1.76 4.60
N GLY A 138 6.41 0.98 3.73
CA GLY A 138 5.74 0.06 2.82
C GLY A 138 5.67 -1.38 3.32
N PHE A 139 4.62 -2.07 2.92
CA PHE A 139 4.49 -3.51 3.00
C PHE A 139 4.32 -4.06 1.58
N TYR A 140 5.18 -5.01 1.22
CA TYR A 140 5.14 -5.70 -0.07
C TYR A 140 4.47 -7.05 0.11
N HIS A 141 3.37 -7.29 -0.60
CA HIS A 141 2.57 -8.50 -0.46
C HIS A 141 2.47 -9.25 -1.78
N ASP A 142 3.00 -10.46 -1.79
CA ASP A 142 2.89 -11.37 -2.92
C ASP A 142 1.48 -11.98 -2.94
N VAL A 143 0.72 -11.68 -3.98
CA VAL A 143 -0.64 -12.20 -4.21
C VAL A 143 -0.70 -13.17 -5.39
N THR A 144 0.46 -13.67 -5.83
CA THR A 144 0.59 -14.60 -6.96
C THR A 144 1.00 -15.99 -6.52
N ARG A 145 2.11 -16.08 -5.76
CA ARG A 145 2.74 -17.34 -5.43
C ARG A 145 2.05 -18.01 -4.25
N GLY A 146 1.37 -19.12 -4.54
CA GLY A 146 0.72 -19.99 -3.58
C GLY A 146 -0.72 -19.61 -3.22
N LYS A 147 -1.12 -18.32 -3.28
CA LYS A 147 -2.48 -17.91 -2.89
C LYS A 147 -2.81 -16.51 -3.39
N VAL A 148 -4.01 -16.35 -3.96
CA VAL A 148 -4.65 -15.06 -4.21
C VAL A 148 -5.62 -14.77 -3.06
N PRO A 149 -5.44 -13.70 -2.28
CA PRO A 149 -6.36 -13.34 -1.20
C PRO A 149 -7.66 -12.77 -1.75
N ILE A 150 -8.78 -13.10 -1.13
CA ILE A 150 -10.05 -12.41 -1.41
C ILE A 150 -10.01 -10.96 -0.92
N LEU A 151 -10.83 -10.10 -1.50
CA LEU A 151 -10.90 -8.66 -1.19
C LEU A 151 -11.02 -8.37 0.32
N GLU A 152 -11.85 -9.13 1.05
CA GLU A 152 -12.03 -8.91 2.50
C GLU A 152 -10.75 -9.21 3.31
N THR A 153 -9.95 -10.17 2.86
CA THR A 153 -8.62 -10.42 3.47
C THR A 153 -7.66 -9.26 3.22
N LEU A 154 -7.66 -8.69 2.02
CA LEU A 154 -6.84 -7.53 1.68
C LEU A 154 -7.28 -6.30 2.47
N LYS A 155 -8.58 -6.04 2.60
CA LYS A 155 -9.11 -4.95 3.47
C LYS A 155 -8.67 -5.14 4.92
N SER A 156 -8.75 -6.36 5.46
CA SER A 156 -8.27 -6.65 6.83
C SER A 156 -6.75 -6.43 6.98
N LEU A 157 -5.96 -6.70 5.94
CA LEU A 157 -4.54 -6.36 5.91
C LEU A 157 -4.34 -4.84 5.95
N VAL A 158 -5.08 -4.09 5.13
CA VAL A 158 -5.02 -2.61 5.10
C VAL A 158 -5.37 -2.01 6.47
N ASP A 159 -6.39 -2.55 7.17
CA ASP A 159 -6.73 -2.11 8.54
C ASP A 159 -5.56 -2.30 9.52
N LYS A 160 -4.86 -3.44 9.42
CA LYS A 160 -3.67 -3.70 10.26
C LYS A 160 -2.52 -2.76 9.90
N LEU A 161 -2.26 -2.55 8.60
CA LEU A 161 -1.22 -1.62 8.15
C LEU A 161 -1.50 -0.20 8.67
N ALA A 162 -2.73 0.29 8.50
CA ALA A 162 -3.17 1.58 8.98
C ALA A 162 -3.05 1.71 10.50
N HIS A 163 -3.42 0.67 11.25
CA HIS A 163 -3.29 0.64 12.72
C HIS A 163 -1.85 0.85 13.18
N TYR A 164 -0.86 0.31 12.45
CA TYR A 164 0.56 0.49 12.72
C TYR A 164 1.19 1.65 11.94
N LYS A 165 0.39 2.52 11.31
CA LYS A 165 0.83 3.70 10.56
C LYS A 165 1.74 3.36 9.38
N ILE A 166 1.60 2.17 8.80
CA ILE A 166 2.18 1.81 7.52
C ILE A 166 1.36 2.52 6.44
N ASN A 167 2.03 3.24 5.54
CA ASN A 167 1.37 4.15 4.60
C ASN A 167 1.46 3.72 3.13
N GLN A 168 1.94 2.51 2.86
CA GLN A 168 2.03 1.98 1.51
C GLN A 168 1.82 0.46 1.51
N LEU A 169 1.00 -0.03 0.60
CA LEU A 169 0.83 -1.44 0.28
C LEU A 169 1.18 -1.65 -1.19
N GLN A 170 2.14 -2.52 -1.47
CA GLN A 170 2.44 -2.97 -2.82
C GLN A 170 1.90 -4.39 -3.01
N LEU A 171 1.09 -4.62 -4.03
CA LEU A 171 0.63 -5.94 -4.42
C LEU A 171 1.48 -6.46 -5.57
N TYR A 172 2.21 -7.54 -5.33
CA TYR A 172 3.00 -8.19 -6.37
C TYR A 172 2.15 -9.19 -7.15
N ILE A 173 2.08 -8.96 -8.45
CA ILE A 173 1.24 -9.69 -9.40
C ILE A 173 2.08 -10.11 -10.61
N GLU A 174 2.02 -11.40 -10.96
CA GLU A 174 2.54 -11.96 -12.20
C GLU A 174 1.37 -12.23 -13.17
N HIS A 175 0.52 -13.21 -12.83
CA HIS A 175 -0.61 -13.67 -13.63
C HIS A 175 -1.94 -13.63 -12.88
N SER A 176 -1.93 -13.28 -11.60
CA SER A 176 -3.08 -13.32 -10.70
C SER A 176 -3.98 -12.08 -10.77
N PHE A 177 -4.08 -11.48 -11.94
CA PHE A 177 -5.03 -10.41 -12.28
C PHE A 177 -5.81 -10.80 -13.54
N ALA A 178 -7.11 -10.47 -13.59
CA ALA A 178 -7.99 -10.78 -14.71
C ALA A 178 -7.81 -9.79 -15.87
N PHE A 179 -6.63 -9.81 -16.50
CA PHE A 179 -6.32 -8.98 -17.66
C PHE A 179 -7.32 -9.19 -18.80
N THR A 180 -7.78 -8.10 -19.40
CA THR A 180 -8.74 -8.12 -20.50
C THR A 180 -8.13 -8.75 -21.76
N GLY A 181 -8.75 -9.78 -22.27
CA GLY A 181 -8.25 -10.50 -23.47
C GLY A 181 -7.13 -11.51 -23.18
N PHE A 182 -6.76 -11.76 -21.90
CA PHE A 182 -5.73 -12.69 -21.49
C PHE A 182 -6.27 -13.89 -20.70
N SER A 183 -7.52 -14.28 -20.93
CA SER A 183 -8.21 -15.30 -20.12
C SER A 183 -7.46 -16.65 -20.07
N GLU A 184 -6.69 -16.99 -21.09
CA GLU A 184 -5.85 -18.19 -21.13
C GLU A 184 -4.82 -18.22 -19.97
N ILE A 185 -4.39 -17.06 -19.49
CA ILE A 185 -3.37 -16.93 -18.47
C ILE A 185 -3.95 -17.11 -17.06
N TRP A 186 -5.12 -16.54 -16.79
CA TRP A 186 -5.69 -16.43 -15.46
C TRP A 186 -6.95 -17.29 -15.23
N TYR A 187 -7.52 -17.89 -16.28
CA TYR A 187 -8.67 -18.77 -16.14
C TYR A 187 -8.36 -19.91 -15.15
N ASP A 188 -9.31 -20.25 -14.28
CA ASP A 188 -9.16 -21.23 -13.19
C ASP A 188 -8.14 -20.91 -12.07
N LYS A 189 -7.70 -19.63 -11.95
CA LYS A 189 -6.68 -19.23 -10.96
C LYS A 189 -7.18 -18.21 -9.94
N ASP A 190 -8.49 -17.98 -9.86
CA ASP A 190 -9.13 -17.01 -8.94
C ASP A 190 -8.39 -15.63 -8.92
N PRO A 191 -8.18 -14.97 -10.07
CA PRO A 191 -7.41 -13.74 -10.14
C PRO A 191 -8.15 -12.58 -9.47
N LEU A 192 -7.39 -11.57 -9.03
CA LEU A 192 -7.96 -10.28 -8.65
C LEU A 192 -8.62 -9.62 -9.87
N THR A 193 -9.78 -9.04 -9.68
CA THR A 193 -10.54 -8.34 -10.70
C THR A 193 -10.30 -6.82 -10.68
N ALA A 194 -10.63 -6.14 -11.77
CA ALA A 194 -10.58 -4.68 -11.83
C ALA A 194 -11.50 -4.04 -10.77
N GLU A 195 -12.71 -4.60 -10.54
CA GLU A 195 -13.62 -4.13 -9.51
C GLU A 195 -13.01 -4.25 -8.11
N GLU A 196 -12.37 -5.37 -7.78
CA GLU A 196 -11.72 -5.59 -6.49
C GLU A 196 -10.56 -4.61 -6.27
N ILE A 197 -9.76 -4.33 -7.29
CA ILE A 197 -8.67 -3.34 -7.20
C ILE A 197 -9.23 -1.94 -6.96
N LEU A 198 -10.26 -1.50 -7.70
CA LEU A 198 -10.90 -0.20 -7.50
C LEU A 198 -11.46 -0.06 -6.08
N LEU A 199 -12.15 -1.09 -5.57
CA LEU A 199 -12.67 -1.10 -4.21
C LEU A 199 -11.58 -1.10 -3.16
N LEU A 200 -10.47 -1.79 -3.42
CA LEU A 200 -9.32 -1.81 -2.52
C LEU A 200 -8.57 -0.48 -2.51
N ASP A 201 -8.43 0.17 -3.66
CA ASP A 201 -7.77 1.48 -3.77
C ASP A 201 -8.54 2.56 -3.00
N ASP A 202 -9.87 2.64 -3.17
CA ASP A 202 -10.75 3.51 -2.38
C ASP A 202 -10.65 3.22 -0.86
N TYR A 203 -10.62 1.94 -0.50
CA TYR A 203 -10.47 1.50 0.89
C TYR A 203 -9.13 1.92 1.50
N CYS A 204 -8.06 1.82 0.73
CA CYS A 204 -6.71 2.24 1.11
C CYS A 204 -6.64 3.76 1.29
N GLN A 205 -7.19 4.54 0.34
CA GLN A 205 -7.21 6.00 0.41
C GLN A 205 -7.88 6.51 1.69
N LYS A 206 -9.02 5.92 2.09
CA LYS A 206 -9.75 6.25 3.32
C LYS A 206 -8.96 5.94 4.60
N ARG A 207 -7.89 5.16 4.50
CA ARG A 207 -6.98 4.77 5.60
C ARG A 207 -5.60 5.37 5.49
N HIS A 208 -5.40 6.29 4.55
CA HIS A 208 -4.12 6.93 4.27
C HIS A 208 -3.00 5.92 3.97
N VAL A 209 -3.35 4.81 3.32
CA VAL A 209 -2.45 3.80 2.75
C VAL A 209 -2.44 3.98 1.24
N GLU A 210 -1.28 4.17 0.63
CA GLU A 210 -1.14 4.24 -0.82
C GLU A 210 -1.09 2.81 -1.37
N LEU A 211 -2.04 2.44 -2.25
CA LEU A 211 -2.00 1.16 -2.96
C LEU A 211 -1.14 1.31 -4.21
N VAL A 212 0.04 0.69 -4.20
CA VAL A 212 1.00 0.76 -5.32
C VAL A 212 0.93 -0.52 -6.14
N PRO A 213 0.66 -0.44 -7.46
CA PRO A 213 0.77 -1.60 -8.34
C PRO A 213 2.22 -2.10 -8.42
N SER A 214 2.39 -3.41 -8.40
CA SER A 214 3.67 -4.07 -8.63
C SER A 214 3.46 -5.28 -9.53
N PHE A 215 3.92 -5.20 -10.78
CA PHE A 215 3.69 -6.22 -11.79
C PHE A 215 5.01 -6.71 -12.38
N ALA A 216 5.10 -8.01 -12.59
CA ALA A 216 6.19 -8.60 -13.35
C ALA A 216 6.02 -8.26 -14.84
N LEU A 217 7.00 -7.57 -15.44
CA LEU A 217 6.94 -7.08 -16.82
C LEU A 217 8.16 -7.43 -17.67
N PHE A 218 9.13 -8.17 -17.13
CA PHE A 218 10.33 -8.59 -17.84
C PHE A 218 10.69 -10.04 -17.53
N GLY A 219 11.07 -10.34 -16.27
CA GLY A 219 11.13 -11.69 -15.70
C GLY A 219 9.80 -12.09 -15.06
N HIS A 220 9.74 -13.28 -14.47
CA HIS A 220 8.58 -13.81 -13.72
C HIS A 220 7.28 -13.92 -14.51
N LEU A 221 7.34 -13.97 -15.84
CA LEU A 221 6.19 -14.11 -16.73
C LEU A 221 5.91 -15.57 -17.13
N TYR A 222 6.29 -16.53 -16.31
CA TYR A 222 6.18 -17.94 -16.58
C TYR A 222 4.78 -18.37 -17.07
N GLU A 223 3.70 -18.01 -16.34
CA GLU A 223 2.35 -18.38 -16.70
C GLU A 223 1.86 -17.67 -17.98
N VAL A 224 2.36 -16.47 -18.26
CA VAL A 224 2.09 -15.75 -19.49
C VAL A 224 2.78 -16.44 -20.67
N LEU A 225 4.08 -16.73 -20.52
CA LEU A 225 4.95 -17.23 -21.59
C LEU A 225 4.80 -18.72 -21.88
N ARG A 226 4.05 -19.47 -21.05
CA ARG A 226 3.66 -20.86 -21.36
C ARG A 226 2.32 -20.98 -22.08
N SER A 227 1.56 -19.88 -22.19
CA SER A 227 0.28 -19.87 -22.89
C SER A 227 0.46 -20.00 -24.40
N GLU A 228 -0.51 -20.63 -25.10
CA GLU A 228 -0.44 -20.79 -26.56
C GLU A 228 -0.35 -19.44 -27.29
N SER A 229 -1.02 -18.42 -26.77
CA SER A 229 -1.04 -17.08 -27.37
C SER A 229 0.29 -16.34 -27.24
N TYR A 230 1.07 -16.57 -26.17
CA TYR A 230 2.26 -15.76 -25.85
C TYR A 230 3.57 -16.53 -25.75
N LYS A 231 3.58 -17.87 -25.88
CA LYS A 231 4.81 -18.67 -25.82
C LYS A 231 5.86 -18.26 -26.84
N HIS A 232 5.46 -17.67 -27.96
CA HIS A 232 6.36 -17.18 -28.98
C HIS A 232 7.18 -15.94 -28.51
N LEU A 233 6.81 -15.31 -27.40
CA LEU A 233 7.52 -14.20 -26.76
C LEU A 233 8.46 -14.65 -25.64
N CYS A 234 8.54 -15.94 -25.36
CA CYS A 234 9.51 -16.49 -24.41
C CYS A 234 10.92 -16.41 -24.98
N GLU A 235 11.90 -16.00 -24.18
CA GLU A 235 13.32 -15.97 -24.57
C GLU A 235 13.83 -17.34 -24.96
N LEU A 236 13.49 -18.39 -24.19
CA LEU A 236 13.82 -19.78 -24.48
C LEU A 236 12.72 -20.43 -25.35
N ASP A 237 13.10 -21.18 -26.35
CA ASP A 237 12.21 -21.84 -27.32
C ASP A 237 12.30 -23.36 -27.30
N ASP A 238 12.98 -23.93 -26.33
CA ASP A 238 13.01 -25.39 -26.13
C ASP A 238 11.65 -25.90 -25.63
N GLU A 239 11.25 -27.09 -26.11
CA GLU A 239 9.98 -27.73 -25.76
C GLU A 239 10.06 -28.54 -24.44
N SER A 240 10.92 -28.15 -23.50
CA SER A 240 11.03 -28.85 -22.22
C SER A 240 9.72 -28.73 -21.43
N GLU A 241 9.27 -29.84 -20.83
CA GLU A 241 8.13 -29.83 -19.93
C GLU A 241 8.42 -28.95 -18.72
N PHE A 242 7.56 -27.96 -18.51
CA PHE A 242 7.66 -27.06 -17.37
C PHE A 242 7.16 -27.76 -16.10
N SER A 243 8.02 -27.87 -15.10
CA SER A 243 7.61 -28.23 -13.75
C SER A 243 7.48 -27.01 -12.85
N PHE A 244 6.86 -27.18 -11.70
CA PHE A 244 6.81 -26.11 -10.69
C PHE A 244 8.23 -25.61 -10.32
N TYR A 245 9.23 -26.48 -10.35
CA TYR A 245 10.62 -26.16 -10.03
C TYR A 245 11.34 -25.42 -11.17
N ASP A 246 10.85 -25.54 -12.41
CA ASP A 246 11.49 -24.98 -13.61
C ASP A 246 11.00 -23.56 -13.93
N ARG A 247 10.07 -23.01 -13.13
CA ARG A 247 9.59 -21.62 -13.32
C ARG A 247 10.67 -20.53 -13.13
N MET A 248 11.88 -20.92 -12.79
CA MET A 248 13.10 -20.06 -12.83
C MET A 248 13.77 -20.05 -14.21
N ALA A 249 13.20 -20.77 -15.17
CA ALA A 249 13.49 -20.70 -16.60
C ALA A 249 12.17 -20.49 -17.36
N HIS A 250 12.23 -20.11 -18.63
CA HIS A 250 11.06 -19.83 -19.49
C HIS A 250 10.12 -18.76 -18.93
N HIS A 251 10.65 -17.79 -18.19
CA HIS A 251 9.89 -16.72 -17.56
C HIS A 251 10.34 -15.31 -17.99
N THR A 252 11.34 -15.20 -18.87
CA THR A 252 11.90 -13.94 -19.37
C THR A 252 11.39 -13.67 -20.78
N LEU A 253 11.00 -12.41 -21.06
CA LEU A 253 10.59 -11.96 -22.40
C LEU A 253 11.77 -11.97 -23.39
N ASP A 254 11.50 -12.34 -24.62
CA ASP A 254 12.38 -12.15 -25.76
C ASP A 254 12.49 -10.65 -26.09
N VAL A 255 13.64 -10.07 -25.75
CA VAL A 255 13.91 -8.63 -25.93
C VAL A 255 14.19 -8.23 -27.38
N SER A 256 14.42 -9.22 -28.26
CA SER A 256 14.61 -9.00 -29.70
C SER A 256 13.30 -8.88 -30.46
N ASN A 257 12.15 -9.18 -29.84
CA ASN A 257 10.83 -9.15 -30.45
C ASN A 257 10.05 -7.93 -29.98
N GLU A 258 9.66 -7.06 -30.92
CA GLU A 258 8.87 -5.86 -30.61
C GLU A 258 7.51 -6.19 -29.98
N ALA A 259 6.90 -7.33 -30.29
CA ALA A 259 5.65 -7.77 -29.70
C ALA A 259 5.75 -8.02 -28.18
N SER A 260 6.96 -8.20 -27.63
CA SER A 260 7.19 -8.23 -26.18
C SER A 260 6.86 -6.89 -25.51
N LEU A 261 7.18 -5.77 -26.14
CA LEU A 261 6.81 -4.44 -25.64
C LEU A 261 5.33 -4.14 -25.85
N GLU A 262 4.72 -4.65 -26.92
CA GLU A 262 3.26 -4.54 -27.12
C GLU A 262 2.48 -5.30 -26.03
N LEU A 263 2.98 -6.45 -25.60
CA LEU A 263 2.41 -7.20 -24.47
C LEU A 263 2.51 -6.39 -23.18
N VAL A 264 3.70 -5.83 -22.87
CA VAL A 264 3.93 -4.99 -21.70
C VAL A 264 3.00 -3.77 -21.71
N GLU A 265 2.87 -3.08 -22.83
CA GLU A 265 1.96 -1.92 -22.98
C GLU A 265 0.50 -2.32 -22.71
N LYS A 266 0.03 -3.45 -23.26
CA LYS A 266 -1.34 -3.94 -23.02
C LYS A 266 -1.57 -4.25 -21.55
N MET A 267 -0.62 -4.91 -20.88
CA MET A 267 -0.73 -5.20 -19.44
C MET A 267 -0.78 -3.92 -18.62
N MET A 268 0.06 -2.93 -18.92
CA MET A 268 0.06 -1.63 -18.24
C MET A 268 -1.23 -0.85 -18.48
N ALA A 269 -1.69 -0.77 -19.73
CA ALA A 269 -2.92 -0.05 -20.08
C ALA A 269 -4.17 -0.60 -19.37
N ASP A 270 -4.20 -1.90 -19.11
CA ASP A 270 -5.32 -2.57 -18.45
C ASP A 270 -5.33 -2.31 -16.92
N VAL A 271 -4.17 -2.22 -16.29
CA VAL A 271 -4.09 -2.15 -14.82
C VAL A 271 -3.86 -0.75 -14.27
N LEU A 272 -3.06 0.10 -14.93
CA LEU A 272 -2.65 1.38 -14.34
C LEU A 272 -3.79 2.35 -14.05
N PRO A 273 -4.89 2.40 -14.85
CA PRO A 273 -6.04 3.24 -14.53
C PRO A 273 -6.78 2.86 -13.25
N LEU A 274 -6.59 1.64 -12.73
CA LEU A 274 -7.27 1.15 -11.53
C LEU A 274 -6.63 1.65 -10.23
N PHE A 275 -5.42 2.22 -10.29
CA PHE A 275 -4.65 2.64 -9.14
C PHE A 275 -4.49 4.16 -9.10
N SER A 276 -4.85 4.77 -7.98
CA SER A 276 -4.67 6.21 -7.74
C SER A 276 -3.19 6.59 -7.52
N SER A 277 -2.33 5.64 -7.15
CA SER A 277 -0.90 5.86 -6.95
C SER A 277 -0.21 6.30 -8.24
N LYS A 278 0.68 7.29 -8.12
CA LYS A 278 1.62 7.64 -9.21
C LYS A 278 2.80 6.68 -9.27
N LYS A 279 3.10 5.96 -8.20
CA LYS A 279 4.18 4.97 -8.19
C LYS A 279 3.73 3.68 -8.86
N PHE A 280 4.65 3.06 -9.57
CA PHE A 280 4.45 1.76 -10.19
C PHE A 280 5.75 0.95 -10.12
N ASN A 281 5.71 -0.22 -9.50
CA ASN A 281 6.82 -1.15 -9.48
C ASN A 281 6.69 -2.13 -10.66
N ILE A 282 7.62 -2.02 -11.61
CA ILE A 282 7.64 -2.80 -12.84
C ILE A 282 8.38 -4.16 -12.68
N GLY A 283 8.84 -4.49 -11.46
CA GLY A 283 9.61 -5.70 -11.20
C GLY A 283 10.99 -5.67 -11.85
N CYS A 284 11.15 -6.36 -12.97
CA CYS A 284 12.33 -6.46 -13.81
C CYS A 284 13.53 -7.17 -13.15
N ASP A 285 13.29 -7.95 -12.10
CA ASP A 285 14.25 -8.79 -11.42
C ASP A 285 14.39 -10.18 -12.11
N GLU A 286 15.45 -10.89 -11.73
CA GLU A 286 15.67 -12.31 -12.03
C GLU A 286 15.50 -12.72 -13.51
N THR A 287 15.93 -11.88 -14.45
CA THR A 287 15.84 -12.16 -15.89
C THR A 287 16.90 -13.20 -16.33
N PHE A 288 16.81 -14.41 -15.74
CA PHE A 288 17.86 -15.43 -15.86
C PHE A 288 18.05 -16.00 -17.27
N ASP A 289 17.03 -15.93 -18.11
CA ASP A 289 17.09 -16.48 -19.47
C ASP A 289 17.65 -15.48 -20.49
N LEU A 290 17.76 -14.21 -20.13
CA LEU A 290 18.17 -13.14 -21.04
C LEU A 290 19.47 -13.46 -21.78
N GLY A 291 19.46 -13.33 -23.09
CA GLY A 291 20.60 -13.60 -23.95
C GLY A 291 20.92 -15.10 -24.14
N LYS A 292 20.13 -16.02 -23.61
CA LYS A 292 20.39 -17.46 -23.71
C LYS A 292 19.61 -18.18 -24.81
N GLY A 293 18.64 -17.51 -25.40
CA GLY A 293 17.76 -18.05 -26.45
C GLY A 293 17.71 -17.16 -27.68
N LYS A 294 16.53 -16.66 -27.97
CA LYS A 294 16.23 -15.87 -29.20
C LYS A 294 17.04 -14.57 -29.29
N SER A 295 17.24 -13.89 -28.17
CA SER A 295 18.00 -12.64 -28.12
C SER A 295 19.51 -12.84 -28.11
N HIS A 296 20.03 -14.10 -28.10
CA HIS A 296 21.45 -14.40 -28.04
C HIS A 296 22.27 -13.68 -29.12
N HIS A 297 21.73 -13.50 -30.31
CA HIS A 297 22.40 -12.83 -31.42
C HIS A 297 22.73 -11.36 -31.13
N LEU A 298 22.01 -10.69 -30.21
CA LEU A 298 22.29 -9.32 -29.80
C LEU A 298 23.56 -9.20 -28.98
N LEU A 299 24.01 -10.29 -28.33
CA LEU A 299 25.24 -10.33 -27.58
C LEU A 299 26.51 -10.24 -28.47
N ASN A 300 26.36 -10.26 -29.79
CA ASN A 300 27.45 -9.94 -30.71
C ASN A 300 27.83 -8.44 -30.69
N THR A 301 26.94 -7.58 -30.21
CA THR A 301 27.12 -6.13 -30.21
C THR A 301 26.93 -5.48 -28.82
N LEU A 302 26.22 -6.13 -27.91
CA LEU A 302 25.95 -5.70 -26.56
C LEU A 302 26.49 -6.73 -25.56
N ASN A 303 26.79 -6.30 -24.33
CA ASN A 303 26.95 -7.24 -23.22
C ASN A 303 25.62 -7.49 -22.52
N ASP A 304 25.54 -8.47 -21.61
CA ASP A 304 24.32 -8.85 -20.90
C ASP A 304 23.70 -7.67 -20.15
N GLY A 305 24.51 -6.81 -19.54
CA GLY A 305 24.03 -5.64 -18.80
C GLY A 305 23.47 -4.57 -19.73
N GLU A 306 24.13 -4.29 -20.84
CA GLU A 306 23.63 -3.34 -21.85
C GLU A 306 22.30 -3.83 -22.43
N LEU A 307 22.20 -5.12 -22.75
CA LEU A 307 20.97 -5.73 -23.26
C LEU A 307 19.80 -5.57 -22.27
N TYR A 308 20.06 -5.84 -20.98
CA TYR A 308 19.08 -5.65 -19.92
C TYR A 308 18.64 -4.18 -19.80
N VAL A 309 19.59 -3.24 -19.72
CA VAL A 309 19.30 -1.81 -19.54
C VAL A 309 18.56 -1.22 -20.74
N GLU A 310 18.89 -1.63 -21.97
CA GLU A 310 18.16 -1.17 -23.15
C GLU A 310 16.68 -1.55 -23.09
N PHE A 311 16.36 -2.80 -22.74
CA PHE A 311 14.97 -3.23 -22.63
C PHE A 311 14.26 -2.64 -21.41
N LEU A 312 14.93 -2.56 -20.27
CA LEU A 312 14.41 -1.87 -19.07
C LEU A 312 14.01 -0.41 -19.38
N ASN A 313 14.86 0.33 -20.11
CA ASN A 313 14.58 1.70 -20.48
C ASN A 313 13.33 1.83 -21.36
N LYS A 314 13.06 0.87 -22.24
CA LYS A 314 11.83 0.83 -23.05
C LYS A 314 10.60 0.62 -22.16
N ILE A 315 10.64 -0.31 -21.19
CA ILE A 315 9.57 -0.53 -20.22
C ILE A 315 9.33 0.73 -19.37
N ILE A 316 10.41 1.36 -18.89
CA ILE A 316 10.33 2.62 -18.13
C ILE A 316 9.65 3.72 -18.97
N GLN A 317 9.98 3.82 -20.24
CA GLN A 317 9.37 4.83 -21.12
C GLN A 317 7.87 4.59 -21.31
N ILE A 318 7.44 3.33 -21.44
CA ILE A 318 6.02 2.97 -21.50
C ILE A 318 5.32 3.42 -20.22
N ALA A 319 5.84 3.08 -19.04
CA ALA A 319 5.26 3.48 -17.77
C ALA A 319 5.19 5.01 -17.58
N LYS A 320 6.22 5.74 -18.04
CA LYS A 320 6.21 7.22 -18.04
C LYS A 320 5.14 7.82 -18.96
N ASN A 321 4.84 7.18 -20.09
CA ASN A 321 3.76 7.61 -20.97
C ASN A 321 2.37 7.50 -20.28
N HIS A 322 2.27 6.66 -19.25
CA HIS A 322 1.10 6.54 -18.38
C HIS A 322 1.18 7.43 -17.12
N ASP A 323 2.07 8.43 -17.08
CA ASP A 323 2.26 9.37 -15.94
C ASP A 323 2.60 8.66 -14.62
N LYS A 324 3.43 7.60 -14.67
CA LYS A 324 3.86 6.85 -13.50
C LYS A 324 5.33 7.11 -13.14
N ASP A 325 5.57 7.20 -11.83
CA ASP A 325 6.89 7.18 -11.21
C ASP A 325 7.33 5.72 -11.04
N VAL A 326 8.38 5.33 -11.73
CA VAL A 326 8.78 3.93 -11.83
C VAL A 326 9.65 3.50 -10.64
N LEU A 327 9.30 2.35 -10.07
CA LEU A 327 10.10 1.57 -9.15
C LEU A 327 10.48 0.25 -9.83
N PHE A 328 11.66 -0.29 -9.53
CA PHE A 328 12.08 -1.62 -9.99
C PHE A 328 13.10 -2.23 -9.03
N TRP A 329 13.35 -3.52 -9.14
CA TRP A 329 14.36 -4.21 -8.34
C TRP A 329 15.76 -3.98 -8.94
N GLY A 330 16.66 -3.49 -8.13
CA GLY A 330 18.00 -3.08 -8.58
C GLY A 330 19.06 -4.20 -8.59
N ASP A 331 18.72 -5.44 -8.28
CA ASP A 331 19.65 -6.55 -8.13
C ASP A 331 20.44 -6.85 -9.41
N VAL A 332 19.81 -6.76 -10.58
CA VAL A 332 20.48 -6.96 -11.88
C VAL A 332 21.39 -5.79 -12.20
N VAL A 333 20.91 -4.54 -12.04
CA VAL A 333 21.71 -3.32 -12.32
C VAL A 333 22.95 -3.25 -11.44
N LEU A 334 22.81 -3.62 -10.15
CA LEU A 334 23.94 -3.62 -9.21
C LEU A 334 25.05 -4.63 -9.54
N ARG A 335 24.80 -5.60 -10.42
CA ARG A 335 25.85 -6.52 -10.93
C ARG A 335 26.73 -5.87 -11.99
N TYR A 336 26.30 -4.76 -12.56
CA TYR A 336 26.96 -4.08 -13.68
C TYR A 336 27.32 -2.65 -13.29
N GLU A 337 28.25 -2.49 -12.31
CA GLU A 337 28.64 -1.19 -11.71
C GLU A 337 29.14 -0.13 -12.72
N HIS A 338 29.39 -0.53 -13.97
CA HIS A 338 29.90 0.34 -15.04
C HIS A 338 28.81 0.83 -16.01
N LEU A 339 27.53 0.45 -15.82
CA LEU A 339 26.37 0.92 -16.54
C LEU A 339 25.66 2.03 -15.74
#